data_230b8ed46ca0fc2591ef7b8adae20a6d
#
_entry.id   230b8ed46ca0fc2591ef7b8adae20a6d
#
_cell.length_a   1.000
_cell.length_b   1.000
_cell.length_c   1.000
_cell.angle_alpha   90.00
_cell.angle_beta   90.00
_cell.angle_gamma   90.00
#
_symmetry.space_group_name_H-M   'P 1'
#
loop_
_entity.id
_entity.type
_entity.pdbx_description
1 polymer ?
#
loop_
_entity_poly.entity_id
_entity_poly.type
_entity_poly.pdbx_seq_one_letter_code
_entity_poly.pdbx_strand_id
1 'polypeptide(L)'
;MRYEPFSLRLASPLDTAAGRIERRDGFLVRVERDGVDGVGEATPLAGWTESYEACDDALAEVASGTHEAETAIAVTELSAEARPAARHGLELATVDAEARAADESLATYLAADSPATSVPVNATVGDGTVEKTAAATREAVDDGYPAVKVKVGARPPEEDEARLRAARDVAGEHVELRADANGAWTASTARRMLDIAADLGFVALRPRGPAPA
;
A
#
# COMPACT_ATOMS: atom_id res chain seq x y z
N MET A 1 -0.56 0.98 26.57
CA MET A 1 -0.16 0.51 25.22
C MET A 1 1.17 -0.24 25.32
N ARG A 2 1.36 -1.28 24.49
CA ARG A 2 2.62 -2.02 24.31
C ARG A 2 2.85 -2.30 22.84
N TYR A 3 4.09 -2.47 22.42
CA TYR A 3 4.40 -2.85 21.05
C TYR A 3 5.62 -3.77 21.00
N GLU A 4 5.74 -4.54 19.96
CA GLU A 4 6.83 -5.49 19.73
C GLU A 4 7.27 -5.48 18.27
N PRO A 5 8.59 -5.52 17.99
CA PRO A 5 9.09 -5.54 16.63
C PRO A 5 8.83 -6.89 15.97
N PHE A 6 8.62 -6.86 14.65
CA PHE A 6 8.62 -8.06 13.81
C PHE A 6 9.45 -7.86 12.55
N SER A 7 9.82 -8.96 11.93
CA SER A 7 10.54 -8.97 10.66
C SER A 7 10.13 -10.18 9.85
N LEU A 8 9.51 -9.93 8.68
CA LEU A 8 9.00 -10.97 7.78
C LEU A 8 9.80 -10.98 6.48
N ARG A 9 10.34 -12.12 6.12
CA ARG A 9 10.96 -12.31 4.82
C ARG A 9 9.87 -12.49 3.76
N LEU A 10 9.96 -11.74 2.66
CA LEU A 10 9.04 -11.90 1.54
C LEU A 10 9.30 -13.23 0.81
N ALA A 11 8.25 -13.91 0.39
CA ALA A 11 8.35 -15.14 -0.42
C ALA A 11 9.05 -14.87 -1.76
N SER A 12 8.79 -13.68 -2.34
CA SER A 12 9.51 -13.17 -3.50
C SER A 12 9.89 -11.72 -3.23
N PRO A 13 11.12 -11.30 -3.55
CA PRO A 13 11.53 -9.91 -3.43
C PRO A 13 10.65 -8.98 -4.24
N LEU A 14 10.42 -7.78 -3.73
CA LEU A 14 9.66 -6.73 -4.41
C LEU A 14 10.62 -5.65 -4.90
N ASP A 15 10.72 -5.48 -6.22
CA ASP A 15 11.49 -4.41 -6.82
C ASP A 15 10.63 -3.13 -6.87
N THR A 16 11.14 -2.03 -6.28
CA THR A 16 10.47 -0.73 -6.21
C THR A 16 11.37 0.36 -6.77
N ALA A 17 10.80 1.55 -7.04
CA ALA A 17 11.58 2.71 -7.45
C ALA A 17 12.62 3.16 -6.39
N ALA A 18 12.39 2.82 -5.11
CA ALA A 18 13.30 3.12 -4.00
C ALA A 18 14.30 2.00 -3.71
N GLY A 19 14.25 0.89 -4.46
CA GLY A 19 15.14 -0.26 -4.31
C GLY A 19 14.39 -1.58 -4.09
N ARG A 20 15.17 -2.65 -3.89
CA ARG A 20 14.66 -4.01 -3.70
C ARG A 20 14.33 -4.27 -2.23
N ILE A 21 13.11 -4.74 -1.99
CA ILE A 21 12.61 -5.10 -0.67
C ILE A 21 12.57 -6.63 -0.57
N GLU A 22 13.33 -7.20 0.36
CA GLU A 22 13.37 -8.64 0.65
C GLU A 22 12.70 -9.00 1.97
N ARG A 23 12.51 -7.99 2.84
CA ARG A 23 11.93 -8.12 4.18
C ARG A 23 10.96 -6.98 4.44
N ARG A 24 9.97 -7.23 5.28
CA ARG A 24 9.12 -6.20 5.87
C ARG A 24 9.38 -6.20 7.37
N ASP A 25 9.89 -5.08 7.85
CA ASP A 25 10.15 -4.83 9.27
C ASP A 25 9.10 -3.85 9.78
N GLY A 26 8.62 -4.08 10.99
CA GLY A 26 7.58 -3.25 11.58
C GLY A 26 7.32 -3.59 13.04
N PHE A 27 6.20 -3.12 13.55
CA PHE A 27 5.79 -3.29 14.93
C PHE A 27 4.33 -3.74 15.01
N LEU A 28 4.05 -4.74 15.86
CA LEU A 28 2.70 -5.04 16.31
C LEU A 28 2.40 -4.16 17.51
N VAL A 29 1.39 -3.32 17.39
CA VAL A 29 0.93 -2.40 18.42
C VAL A 29 -0.29 -3.01 19.11
N ARG A 30 -0.32 -2.98 20.44
CA ARG A 30 -1.45 -3.45 21.26
C ARG A 30 -1.92 -2.34 22.17
N VAL A 31 -3.20 -2.06 22.10
CA VAL A 31 -3.91 -1.11 22.97
C VAL A 31 -4.94 -1.87 23.76
N GLU A 32 -4.98 -1.68 25.08
CA GLU A 32 -6.03 -2.20 25.93
C GLU A 32 -7.04 -1.09 26.20
N ARG A 33 -8.31 -1.38 26.02
CA ARG A 33 -9.43 -0.53 26.39
C ARG A 33 -10.50 -1.34 27.10
N ASP A 34 -10.89 -0.91 28.30
CA ASP A 34 -11.92 -1.58 29.11
C ASP A 34 -11.68 -3.10 29.30
N GLY A 35 -10.40 -3.50 29.42
CA GLY A 35 -9.99 -4.89 29.54
C GLY A 35 -9.97 -5.68 28.22
N VAL A 36 -10.15 -5.02 27.09
CA VAL A 36 -10.11 -5.62 25.74
C VAL A 36 -8.87 -5.18 24.99
N ASP A 37 -8.08 -6.16 24.50
CA ASP A 37 -6.91 -5.92 23.68
C ASP A 37 -7.29 -5.73 22.20
N GLY A 38 -6.88 -4.63 21.61
CA GLY A 38 -6.87 -4.42 20.18
C GLY A 38 -5.45 -4.49 19.60
N VAL A 39 -5.34 -4.84 18.33
CA VAL A 39 -4.07 -5.06 17.63
C VAL A 39 -4.01 -4.23 16.35
N GLY A 40 -2.89 -3.52 16.16
CA GLY A 40 -2.57 -2.81 14.95
C GLY A 40 -1.15 -3.12 14.46
N GLU A 41 -0.87 -2.76 13.23
CA GLU A 41 0.42 -2.96 12.59
C GLU A 41 0.99 -1.62 12.12
N ALA A 42 2.20 -1.29 12.57
CA ALA A 42 2.99 -0.17 12.07
C ALA A 42 4.15 -0.71 11.22
N THR A 43 4.09 -0.55 9.90
CA THR A 43 5.08 -1.09 8.96
C THR A 43 5.67 0.03 8.11
N PRO A 44 6.65 0.77 8.64
CA PRO A 44 7.26 1.88 7.92
C PRO A 44 7.93 1.42 6.63
N LEU A 45 7.90 2.27 5.61
CA LEU A 45 8.48 2.01 4.31
C LEU A 45 9.26 3.22 3.82
N ALA A 46 10.58 3.09 3.76
CA ALA A 46 11.47 4.16 3.36
C ALA A 46 11.05 4.80 2.03
N GLY A 47 11.00 6.13 1.99
CA GLY A 47 10.55 6.92 0.83
C GLY A 47 9.02 7.06 0.70
N TRP A 48 8.23 6.43 1.61
CA TRP A 48 6.76 6.50 1.66
C TRP A 48 6.23 6.94 3.01
N THR A 49 6.88 6.50 4.06
CA THR A 49 6.56 6.85 5.44
C THR A 49 7.85 7.26 6.17
N GLU A 50 7.79 7.46 7.46
CA GLU A 50 8.95 7.65 8.32
C GLU A 50 9.91 6.45 8.27
N SER A 51 11.14 6.63 8.80
CA SER A 51 12.08 5.54 8.96
C SER A 51 11.64 4.57 10.07
N TYR A 52 12.24 3.37 10.09
CA TYR A 52 11.98 2.38 11.14
C TYR A 52 12.29 2.93 12.53
N GLU A 53 13.44 3.61 12.68
CA GLU A 53 13.87 4.22 13.94
C GLU A 53 12.90 5.34 14.37
N ALA A 54 12.47 6.18 13.44
CA ALA A 54 11.53 7.25 13.75
C ALA A 54 10.12 6.73 14.09
N CYS A 55 9.73 5.57 13.56
CA CYS A 55 8.51 4.88 13.95
C CYS A 55 8.64 4.28 15.35
N ASP A 56 9.78 3.64 15.67
CA ASP A 56 10.08 3.10 16.99
C ASP A 56 10.06 4.19 18.07
N ASP A 57 10.76 5.30 17.83
CA ASP A 57 10.80 6.45 18.73
C ASP A 57 9.38 6.98 19.02
N ALA A 58 8.55 7.12 17.99
CA ALA A 58 7.17 7.58 18.13
C ALA A 58 6.30 6.62 18.94
N LEU A 59 6.44 5.31 18.73
CA LEU A 59 5.72 4.29 19.49
C LEU A 59 6.22 4.21 20.94
N ALA A 60 7.55 4.38 21.18
CA ALA A 60 8.13 4.41 22.51
C ALA A 60 7.64 5.62 23.31
N GLU A 61 7.54 6.79 22.69
CA GLU A 61 6.99 7.99 23.31
C GLU A 61 5.56 7.76 23.82
N VAL A 62 4.69 7.20 22.97
CA VAL A 62 3.31 6.87 23.34
C VAL A 62 3.27 5.77 24.43
N ALA A 63 4.14 4.74 24.34
CA ALA A 63 4.17 3.66 25.33
C ALA A 63 4.64 4.12 26.72
N SER A 64 5.41 5.20 26.80
CA SER A 64 5.86 5.77 28.08
C SER A 64 4.77 6.57 28.81
N GLY A 65 3.69 6.96 28.15
CA GLY A 65 2.52 7.61 28.75
C GLY A 65 1.77 6.68 29.71
N THR A 66 1.23 7.23 30.79
CA THR A 66 0.72 6.44 31.94
C THR A 66 -0.80 6.22 31.94
N HIS A 67 -1.56 6.80 30.99
CA HIS A 67 -3.03 6.77 31.01
C HIS A 67 -3.67 6.49 29.62
N GLU A 68 -4.80 5.77 29.60
CA GLU A 68 -5.61 5.49 28.39
C GLU A 68 -6.05 6.77 27.64
N ALA A 69 -6.39 7.83 28.40
CA ALA A 69 -6.71 9.14 27.81
C ALA A 69 -5.53 9.74 27.03
N GLU A 70 -4.30 9.45 27.46
CA GLU A 70 -3.08 9.92 26.78
C GLU A 70 -2.84 9.19 25.46
N THR A 71 -3.26 7.92 25.33
CA THR A 71 -3.17 7.19 24.06
C THR A 71 -4.05 7.80 22.97
N ALA A 72 -5.27 8.21 23.31
CA ALA A 72 -6.18 8.86 22.36
C ALA A 72 -5.68 10.27 21.95
N ILE A 73 -5.09 11.01 22.91
CA ILE A 73 -4.45 12.31 22.65
C ILE A 73 -3.18 12.09 21.79
N ALA A 74 -2.36 11.09 22.11
CA ALA A 74 -1.15 10.78 21.38
C ALA A 74 -1.42 10.41 19.90
N VAL A 75 -2.54 9.71 19.59
CA VAL A 75 -2.96 9.49 18.20
C VAL A 75 -3.16 10.80 17.45
N THR A 76 -3.82 11.78 18.09
CA THR A 76 -4.06 13.08 17.45
C THR A 76 -2.81 13.95 17.36
N GLU A 77 -1.85 13.76 18.25
CA GLU A 77 -0.57 14.47 18.27
C GLU A 77 0.45 13.89 17.28
N LEU A 78 0.35 12.57 16.97
CA LEU A 78 1.17 11.98 15.91
C LEU A 78 0.77 12.58 14.56
N SER A 79 1.64 13.40 14.00
CA SER A 79 1.41 13.99 12.68
C SER A 79 1.24 12.90 11.62
N ALA A 80 0.09 12.93 10.92
CA ALA A 80 -0.15 12.03 9.79
C ALA A 80 0.88 12.19 8.67
N GLU A 81 1.54 13.34 8.59
CA GLU A 81 2.57 13.64 7.60
C GLU A 81 3.95 13.16 8.06
N ALA A 82 4.28 13.31 9.35
CA ALA A 82 5.62 13.02 9.87
C ALA A 82 5.78 11.58 10.39
N ARG A 83 4.69 10.93 10.83
CA ARG A 83 4.70 9.59 11.46
C ARG A 83 3.51 8.72 11.00
N PRO A 84 3.27 8.57 9.69
CA PRO A 84 2.07 7.90 9.18
C PRO A 84 2.00 6.41 9.55
N ALA A 85 3.12 5.68 9.63
CA ALA A 85 3.10 4.26 9.97
C ALA A 85 2.84 4.04 11.46
N ALA A 86 3.50 4.79 12.35
CA ALA A 86 3.26 4.72 13.80
C ALA A 86 1.81 5.08 14.12
N ARG A 87 1.31 6.18 13.53
CA ARG A 87 -0.08 6.62 13.68
C ARG A 87 -1.06 5.54 13.21
N HIS A 88 -0.85 4.96 12.03
CA HIS A 88 -1.71 3.90 11.49
C HIS A 88 -1.79 2.70 12.44
N GLY A 89 -0.64 2.22 12.94
CA GLY A 89 -0.61 1.09 13.88
C GLY A 89 -1.37 1.37 15.17
N LEU A 90 -1.24 2.59 15.70
CA LEU A 90 -1.93 2.99 16.92
C LEU A 90 -3.44 3.18 16.71
N GLU A 91 -3.85 3.86 15.64
CA GLU A 91 -5.25 4.02 15.26
C GLU A 91 -5.94 2.68 15.05
N LEU A 92 -5.28 1.78 14.29
CA LEU A 92 -5.81 0.46 14.01
C LEU A 92 -6.01 -0.36 15.31
N ALA A 93 -5.00 -0.37 16.20
CA ALA A 93 -5.12 -1.06 17.49
C ALA A 93 -6.24 -0.50 18.35
N THR A 94 -6.44 0.83 18.33
CA THR A 94 -7.49 1.48 19.09
C THR A 94 -8.87 1.10 18.57
N VAL A 95 -9.08 1.18 17.26
CA VAL A 95 -10.36 0.85 16.63
C VAL A 95 -10.66 -0.65 16.71
N ASP A 96 -9.63 -1.52 16.64
CA ASP A 96 -9.80 -2.98 16.85
C ASP A 96 -10.25 -3.29 18.29
N ALA A 97 -9.70 -2.58 19.30
CA ALA A 97 -10.18 -2.73 20.68
C ALA A 97 -11.65 -2.30 20.83
N GLU A 98 -12.03 -1.17 20.23
CA GLU A 98 -13.39 -0.67 20.24
C GLU A 98 -14.38 -1.63 19.56
N ALA A 99 -14.03 -2.16 18.40
CA ALA A 99 -14.82 -3.15 17.67
C ALA A 99 -15.02 -4.44 18.51
N ARG A 100 -13.95 -4.95 19.11
CA ARG A 100 -14.00 -6.14 19.98
C ARG A 100 -14.82 -5.89 21.25
N ALA A 101 -14.72 -4.71 21.84
CA ALA A 101 -15.55 -4.33 22.99
C ALA A 101 -17.05 -4.27 22.63
N ALA A 102 -17.38 -3.94 21.38
CA ALA A 102 -18.74 -3.98 20.84
C ALA A 102 -19.18 -5.39 20.38
N ASP A 103 -18.33 -6.42 20.51
CA ASP A 103 -18.55 -7.79 19.99
C ASP A 103 -18.77 -7.80 18.46
N GLU A 104 -18.09 -6.90 17.75
CA GLU A 104 -18.16 -6.75 16.30
C GLU A 104 -16.82 -7.07 15.63
N SER A 105 -16.89 -7.51 14.35
CA SER A 105 -15.69 -7.52 13.53
C SER A 105 -15.26 -6.09 13.21
N LEU A 106 -13.94 -5.85 13.02
CA LEU A 106 -13.44 -4.53 12.62
C LEU A 106 -14.12 -4.04 11.33
N ALA A 107 -14.37 -4.93 10.37
CA ALA A 107 -15.07 -4.59 9.12
C ALA A 107 -16.51 -4.11 9.36
N THR A 108 -17.25 -4.77 10.26
CA THR A 108 -18.60 -4.36 10.63
C THR A 108 -18.60 -3.03 11.35
N TYR A 109 -17.71 -2.86 12.31
CA TYR A 109 -17.57 -1.65 13.10
C TYR A 109 -17.28 -0.41 12.23
N LEU A 110 -16.37 -0.56 11.25
CA LEU A 110 -16.02 0.53 10.33
C LEU A 110 -17.08 0.82 9.26
N ALA A 111 -17.81 -0.21 8.80
CA ALA A 111 -18.80 -0.07 7.74
C ALA A 111 -20.18 0.39 8.23
N ALA A 112 -20.42 0.38 9.53
CA ALA A 112 -21.67 0.72 10.22
C ALA A 112 -22.88 -0.16 9.84
N ASP A 113 -23.14 -0.46 8.55
CA ASP A 113 -24.34 -1.19 8.13
C ASP A 113 -24.06 -2.50 7.38
N SER A 114 -23.16 -2.48 6.40
CA SER A 114 -22.93 -3.63 5.52
C SER A 114 -21.47 -3.73 5.10
N PRO A 115 -20.64 -4.47 5.86
CA PRO A 115 -19.25 -4.66 5.50
C PRO A 115 -19.15 -5.45 4.18
N ALA A 116 -18.19 -5.05 3.34
CA ALA A 116 -17.85 -5.83 2.16
C ALA A 116 -17.31 -7.21 2.58
N THR A 117 -17.87 -8.27 2.01
CA THR A 117 -17.43 -9.65 2.27
C THR A 117 -16.23 -10.05 1.40
N SER A 118 -15.97 -9.29 0.33
CA SER A 118 -14.84 -9.47 -0.57
C SER A 118 -14.42 -8.14 -1.17
N VAL A 119 -13.14 -8.01 -1.48
CA VAL A 119 -12.56 -6.84 -2.15
C VAL A 119 -11.83 -7.32 -3.40
N PRO A 120 -12.18 -6.82 -4.61
CA PRO A 120 -11.45 -7.18 -5.81
C PRO A 120 -10.02 -6.63 -5.75
N VAL A 121 -9.06 -7.47 -6.13
CA VAL A 121 -7.64 -7.12 -6.18
C VAL A 121 -7.13 -7.15 -7.61
N ASN A 122 -6.08 -6.37 -7.90
CA ASN A 122 -5.38 -6.47 -9.17
C ASN A 122 -4.11 -7.33 -9.06
N ALA A 123 -3.75 -8.02 -10.13
CA ALA A 123 -2.39 -8.51 -10.30
C ALA A 123 -1.44 -7.33 -10.55
N THR A 124 -0.17 -7.47 -10.15
CA THR A 124 0.87 -6.48 -10.44
C THR A 124 1.95 -7.08 -11.33
N VAL A 125 2.10 -6.51 -12.53
CA VAL A 125 3.17 -6.83 -13.46
C VAL A 125 4.32 -5.84 -13.22
N GLY A 126 5.46 -6.37 -12.77
CA GLY A 126 6.66 -5.61 -12.47
C GLY A 126 7.36 -5.03 -13.70
N ASP A 127 8.56 -4.46 -13.49
CA ASP A 127 9.41 -4.07 -14.60
C ASP A 127 9.95 -5.30 -15.34
N GLY A 128 10.06 -5.20 -16.66
CA GLY A 128 10.52 -6.30 -17.53
C GLY A 128 10.55 -5.90 -18.99
N THR A 129 10.94 -6.83 -19.87
CA THR A 129 10.83 -6.60 -21.32
C THR A 129 9.37 -6.67 -21.78
N VAL A 130 9.11 -6.29 -23.04
CA VAL A 130 7.78 -6.38 -23.65
C VAL A 130 7.21 -7.82 -23.55
N GLU A 131 8.05 -8.82 -23.85
CA GLU A 131 7.66 -10.24 -23.82
C GLU A 131 7.34 -10.70 -22.38
N LYS A 132 8.16 -10.30 -21.40
CA LYS A 132 7.91 -10.59 -19.98
C LYS A 132 6.63 -9.93 -19.48
N THR A 133 6.38 -8.68 -19.89
CA THR A 133 5.14 -7.98 -19.57
C THR A 133 3.93 -8.69 -20.14
N ALA A 134 3.98 -9.09 -21.41
CA ALA A 134 2.91 -9.86 -22.06
C ALA A 134 2.67 -11.20 -21.36
N ALA A 135 3.74 -11.94 -21.03
CA ALA A 135 3.64 -13.25 -20.36
C ALA A 135 3.01 -13.13 -18.98
N ALA A 136 3.50 -12.18 -18.15
CA ALA A 136 2.95 -11.95 -16.81
C ALA A 136 1.49 -11.41 -16.84
N THR A 137 1.15 -10.61 -17.85
CA THR A 137 -0.24 -10.19 -18.06
C THR A 137 -1.13 -11.37 -18.41
N ARG A 138 -0.68 -12.29 -19.29
CA ARG A 138 -1.44 -13.50 -19.63
C ARG A 138 -1.65 -14.39 -18.42
N GLU A 139 -0.62 -14.64 -17.62
CA GLU A 139 -0.72 -15.40 -16.37
C GLU A 139 -1.77 -14.81 -15.44
N ALA A 140 -1.75 -13.48 -15.23
CA ALA A 140 -2.74 -12.80 -14.41
C ALA A 140 -4.18 -12.94 -14.96
N VAL A 141 -4.36 -12.90 -16.29
CA VAL A 141 -5.66 -13.10 -16.92
C VAL A 141 -6.14 -14.54 -16.76
N ASP A 142 -5.25 -15.51 -16.97
CA ASP A 142 -5.52 -16.94 -16.83
C ASP A 142 -5.87 -17.31 -15.37
N ASP A 143 -5.25 -16.62 -14.39
CA ASP A 143 -5.55 -16.74 -12.96
C ASP A 143 -6.88 -16.07 -12.56
N GLY A 144 -7.54 -15.37 -13.48
CA GLY A 144 -8.85 -14.77 -13.27
C GLY A 144 -8.84 -13.42 -12.57
N TYR A 145 -7.72 -12.70 -12.56
CA TYR A 145 -7.70 -11.33 -12.01
C TYR A 145 -8.54 -10.38 -12.86
N PRO A 146 -9.47 -9.63 -12.23
CA PRO A 146 -10.33 -8.68 -12.96
C PRO A 146 -9.57 -7.44 -13.42
N ALA A 147 -8.41 -7.17 -12.83
CA ALA A 147 -7.58 -6.01 -13.14
C ALA A 147 -6.08 -6.35 -13.10
N VAL A 148 -5.29 -5.71 -13.95
CA VAL A 148 -3.84 -5.84 -14.00
C VAL A 148 -3.20 -4.45 -13.93
N LYS A 149 -2.24 -4.27 -13.02
CA LYS A 149 -1.46 -3.04 -12.87
C LYS A 149 -0.03 -3.25 -13.40
N VAL A 150 0.33 -2.52 -14.45
CA VAL A 150 1.67 -2.57 -15.04
C VAL A 150 2.54 -1.47 -14.43
N LYS A 151 3.70 -1.87 -13.86
CA LYS A 151 4.73 -0.92 -13.40
C LYS A 151 5.48 -0.36 -14.59
N VAL A 152 5.62 0.98 -14.63
CA VAL A 152 6.30 1.73 -15.69
C VAL A 152 7.21 2.80 -15.07
N GLY A 153 8.02 3.46 -15.89
CA GLY A 153 8.87 4.57 -15.45
C GLY A 153 10.32 4.19 -15.13
N ALA A 154 10.64 2.90 -15.06
CA ALA A 154 12.02 2.43 -14.90
C ALA A 154 12.78 2.36 -16.24
N ARG A 155 12.06 2.49 -17.38
CA ARG A 155 12.58 2.40 -18.74
C ARG A 155 12.30 3.66 -19.55
N PRO A 156 12.95 3.83 -20.72
CA PRO A 156 12.58 4.89 -21.66
C PRO A 156 11.06 4.84 -21.98
N PRO A 157 10.41 6.00 -22.14
CA PRO A 157 8.96 6.05 -22.39
C PRO A 157 8.48 5.23 -23.58
N GLU A 158 9.32 5.08 -24.61
CA GLU A 158 9.03 4.29 -25.81
C GLU A 158 8.96 2.78 -25.51
N GLU A 159 9.82 2.30 -24.61
CA GLU A 159 9.77 0.91 -24.15
C GLU A 159 8.55 0.68 -23.28
N ASP A 160 8.22 1.61 -22.38
CA ASP A 160 7.01 1.53 -21.56
C ASP A 160 5.74 1.56 -22.42
N GLU A 161 5.68 2.40 -23.46
CA GLU A 161 4.59 2.39 -24.43
C GLU A 161 4.43 1.01 -25.08
N ALA A 162 5.51 0.40 -25.55
CA ALA A 162 5.47 -0.94 -26.16
C ALA A 162 4.99 -2.00 -25.16
N ARG A 163 5.39 -1.89 -23.88
CA ARG A 163 4.94 -2.77 -22.79
C ARG A 163 3.44 -2.61 -22.50
N LEU A 164 2.94 -1.37 -22.46
CA LEU A 164 1.51 -1.10 -22.25
C LEU A 164 0.66 -1.65 -23.41
N ARG A 165 1.11 -1.51 -24.67
CA ARG A 165 0.45 -2.11 -25.85
C ARG A 165 0.40 -3.63 -25.73
N ALA A 166 1.53 -4.26 -25.41
CA ALA A 166 1.59 -5.72 -25.28
C ALA A 166 0.69 -6.24 -24.14
N ALA A 167 0.59 -5.49 -23.04
CA ALA A 167 -0.33 -5.82 -21.96
C ALA A 167 -1.81 -5.76 -22.43
N ARG A 168 -2.18 -4.72 -23.18
CA ARG A 168 -3.55 -4.58 -23.73
C ARG A 168 -3.88 -5.69 -24.74
N ASP A 169 -2.96 -5.99 -25.66
CA ASP A 169 -3.13 -7.02 -26.67
C ASP A 169 -3.41 -8.40 -26.04
N VAL A 170 -2.78 -8.68 -24.89
CA VAL A 170 -2.96 -9.94 -24.16
C VAL A 170 -4.20 -9.93 -23.27
N ALA A 171 -4.45 -8.82 -22.55
CA ALA A 171 -5.56 -8.72 -21.62
C ALA A 171 -6.94 -8.69 -22.31
N GLY A 172 -6.99 -8.28 -23.59
CA GLY A 172 -8.26 -8.06 -24.28
C GLY A 172 -9.06 -6.89 -23.68
N GLU A 173 -10.33 -6.79 -24.00
CA GLU A 173 -11.18 -5.64 -23.61
C GLU A 173 -11.84 -5.81 -22.23
N HIS A 174 -11.86 -7.03 -21.68
CA HIS A 174 -12.63 -7.35 -20.47
C HIS A 174 -11.84 -7.19 -19.18
N VAL A 175 -10.50 -7.09 -19.26
CA VAL A 175 -9.63 -6.91 -18.09
C VAL A 175 -9.28 -5.45 -17.93
N GLU A 176 -9.49 -4.93 -16.75
CA GLU A 176 -9.13 -3.56 -16.40
C GLU A 176 -7.60 -3.41 -16.35
N LEU A 177 -7.05 -2.48 -17.12
CA LEU A 177 -5.61 -2.19 -17.08
C LEU A 177 -5.34 -0.86 -16.37
N ARG A 178 -4.33 -0.90 -15.51
CA ARG A 178 -3.80 0.26 -14.77
C ARG A 178 -2.31 0.38 -15.00
N ALA A 179 -1.76 1.60 -15.01
CA ALA A 179 -0.33 1.84 -15.06
C ALA A 179 0.14 2.65 -13.84
N ASP A 180 1.34 2.36 -13.34
CA ASP A 180 1.88 3.02 -12.15
C ASP A 180 3.37 3.34 -12.35
N ALA A 181 3.69 4.62 -12.49
CA ALA A 181 5.04 5.13 -12.69
C ALA A 181 5.75 5.49 -11.37
N ASN A 182 5.06 5.46 -10.25
CA ASN A 182 5.63 5.79 -8.92
C ASN A 182 6.42 7.12 -8.87
N GLY A 183 6.05 8.10 -9.69
CA GLY A 183 6.73 9.41 -9.71
C GLY A 183 7.99 9.48 -10.57
N ALA A 184 8.31 8.47 -11.35
CA ALA A 184 9.53 8.44 -12.17
C ALA A 184 9.52 9.40 -13.36
N TRP A 185 8.34 9.86 -13.79
CA TRP A 185 8.23 10.69 -15.00
C TRP A 185 8.22 12.18 -14.73
N THR A 186 8.81 12.94 -15.67
CA THR A 186 8.59 14.39 -15.74
C THR A 186 7.14 14.70 -16.10
N ALA A 187 6.69 15.93 -15.87
CA ALA A 187 5.32 16.34 -16.22
C ALA A 187 5.01 16.21 -17.72
N SER A 188 6.00 16.45 -18.59
CA SER A 188 5.84 16.29 -20.06
C SER A 188 5.71 14.82 -20.46
N THR A 189 6.57 13.96 -19.92
CA THR A 189 6.49 12.50 -20.12
C THR A 189 5.18 11.95 -19.61
N ALA A 190 4.75 12.36 -18.41
CA ALA A 190 3.50 11.91 -17.82
C ALA A 190 2.28 12.26 -18.68
N ARG A 191 2.22 13.47 -19.26
CA ARG A 191 1.14 13.88 -20.19
C ARG A 191 1.10 12.98 -21.43
N ARG A 192 2.24 12.79 -22.10
CA ARG A 192 2.33 11.90 -23.27
C ARG A 192 1.88 10.48 -22.94
N MET A 193 2.33 9.93 -21.81
CA MET A 193 1.98 8.57 -21.42
C MET A 193 0.53 8.43 -20.97
N LEU A 194 -0.09 9.50 -20.45
CA LEU A 194 -1.52 9.55 -20.18
C LEU A 194 -2.35 9.42 -21.47
N ASP A 195 -1.97 10.17 -22.52
CA ASP A 195 -2.65 10.09 -23.82
C ASP A 195 -2.55 8.68 -24.40
N ILE A 196 -1.35 8.09 -24.39
CA ILE A 196 -1.11 6.70 -24.83
C ILE A 196 -1.94 5.69 -24.02
N ALA A 197 -1.93 5.83 -22.69
CA ALA A 197 -2.70 4.93 -21.82
C ALA A 197 -4.22 5.04 -22.07
N ALA A 198 -4.72 6.26 -22.31
CA ALA A 198 -6.12 6.50 -22.66
C ALA A 198 -6.49 5.85 -23.99
N ASP A 199 -5.66 6.02 -25.04
CA ASP A 199 -5.86 5.40 -26.35
C ASP A 199 -5.85 3.86 -26.28
N LEU A 200 -5.11 3.29 -25.33
CA LEU A 200 -5.05 1.86 -25.04
C LEU A 200 -6.15 1.37 -24.09
N GLY A 201 -7.06 2.25 -23.66
CA GLY A 201 -8.15 1.90 -22.76
C GLY A 201 -7.71 1.53 -21.35
N PHE A 202 -6.60 2.10 -20.85
CA PHE A 202 -6.23 1.99 -19.44
C PHE A 202 -7.15 2.89 -18.61
N VAL A 203 -7.74 2.34 -17.56
CA VAL A 203 -8.70 3.08 -16.71
C VAL A 203 -8.02 3.97 -15.66
N ALA A 204 -6.75 3.72 -15.36
CA ALA A 204 -5.98 4.53 -14.43
C ALA A 204 -4.50 4.57 -14.80
N LEU A 205 -3.88 5.74 -14.61
CA LEU A 205 -2.44 5.92 -14.66
C LEU A 205 -2.01 6.76 -13.46
N ARG A 206 -1.10 6.22 -12.64
CA ARG A 206 -0.52 6.92 -11.51
C ARG A 206 0.84 7.50 -11.89
N PRO A 207 0.92 8.82 -12.22
CA PRO A 207 2.16 9.43 -12.67
C PRO A 207 3.09 9.83 -11.54
N ARG A 208 2.55 10.08 -10.32
CA ARG A 208 3.29 10.52 -9.14
C ARG A 208 3.25 9.47 -8.02
N GLY A 209 4.35 9.41 -7.26
CA GLY A 209 4.38 8.83 -5.93
C GLY A 209 3.69 9.74 -4.90
N PRO A 210 3.66 9.36 -3.61
CA PRO A 210 3.28 10.30 -2.55
C PRO A 210 4.17 11.55 -2.63
N ALA A 211 3.65 12.68 -2.16
CA ALA A 211 4.45 13.89 -2.04
C ALA A 211 5.67 13.58 -1.16
N PRO A 212 6.85 14.12 -1.47
CA PRO A 212 7.97 14.02 -0.54
C PRO A 212 7.56 14.67 0.79
N ALA A 213 7.85 13.97 1.88
CA ALA A 213 7.67 14.46 3.24
C ALA A 213 8.57 15.66 3.50
#